data_385104e6a4fdafa2ae8fe2e2cfebd311
#
_entry.id   385104e6a4fdafa2ae8fe2e2cfebd311
#
_cell.length_a   1.000
_cell.length_b   1.000
_cell.length_c   1.000
_cell.angle_alpha   90.00
_cell.angle_beta   90.00
_cell.angle_gamma   90.00
#
_symmetry.space_group_name_H-M   'P 1'
#
loop_
_entity.id
_entity.type
_entity.pdbx_description
1 polymer ?
#
loop_
_entity_poly.entity_id
_entity_poly.type
_entity_poly.pdbx_seq_one_letter_code
_entity_poly.pdbx_strand_id
1 'polypeptide(L)'
;GADRQTCVIHCAGIVSVASHPGDRIYRVNVGGTNNILRLCAKCGIGKLVYVSSVHAIPEKPEGTEITENAVFSPELVRGDYAKSKAIATALVFDAAKRGLNASVVFPSGIIGPGDSGKGSITNMLLAFLSGKLPVAVKGGYDFVDVRDVASGITACAEHGLPGHGYILSGHYASIRDILEAAKKTLNLRRAVSYLPICFAKVVAPIYERWSFKSEIPSLFRFWDDEMLACKRRDEVVLPEIVLSKIVRNSYDR
;
A
#
# COMPACT_ATOMS: atom_id res chain seq x y z
N GLY A 1 3.12 -32.42 -4.54
CA GLY A 1 3.04 -31.29 -5.48
C GLY A 1 1.77 -30.50 -5.24
N ALA A 2 1.61 -29.36 -5.91
CA ALA A 2 0.38 -28.57 -5.82
C ALA A 2 -0.76 -29.29 -6.56
N ASP A 3 -1.95 -29.26 -6.00
CA ASP A 3 -3.15 -29.96 -6.47
C ASP A 3 -4.43 -29.15 -6.16
N ARG A 4 -5.60 -29.78 -6.32
CA ARG A 4 -6.91 -29.19 -6.06
C ARG A 4 -7.16 -28.80 -4.59
N GLN A 5 -6.37 -29.27 -3.64
CA GLN A 5 -6.45 -28.86 -2.23
C GLN A 5 -5.53 -27.70 -1.90
N THR A 6 -4.64 -27.35 -2.83
CA THR A 6 -3.68 -26.28 -2.64
C THR A 6 -4.32 -24.92 -2.85
N CYS A 7 -4.18 -24.03 -1.85
CA CYS A 7 -4.45 -22.60 -1.97
C CYS A 7 -3.13 -21.85 -2.15
N VAL A 8 -3.05 -21.02 -3.20
CA VAL A 8 -1.91 -20.14 -3.45
C VAL A 8 -2.29 -18.71 -3.05
N ILE A 9 -1.51 -18.09 -2.15
CA ILE A 9 -1.62 -16.69 -1.80
C ILE A 9 -0.44 -15.96 -2.45
N HIS A 10 -0.73 -15.13 -3.45
CA HIS A 10 0.29 -14.42 -4.22
C HIS A 10 0.46 -12.98 -3.70
N CYS A 11 1.38 -12.79 -2.75
CA CYS A 11 1.73 -11.49 -2.18
C CYS A 11 2.96 -10.85 -2.85
N ALA A 12 3.70 -11.61 -3.68
CA ALA A 12 4.96 -11.14 -4.24
C ALA A 12 4.74 -9.95 -5.18
N GLY A 13 5.50 -8.90 -4.97
CA GLY A 13 5.45 -7.70 -5.80
C GLY A 13 6.47 -6.68 -5.34
N ILE A 14 6.79 -5.74 -6.22
CA ILE A 14 7.62 -4.57 -5.90
C ILE A 14 6.69 -3.37 -5.70
N VAL A 15 6.83 -2.70 -4.57
CA VAL A 15 6.27 -1.37 -4.32
C VAL A 15 7.37 -0.36 -4.64
N SER A 16 7.10 0.60 -5.51
CA SER A 16 8.03 1.67 -5.83
C SER A 16 7.27 2.96 -6.05
N VAL A 17 7.67 3.98 -5.34
CA VAL A 17 7.21 5.38 -5.49
C VAL A 17 8.20 6.20 -6.33
N ALA A 18 9.21 5.56 -6.94
CA ALA A 18 10.14 6.24 -7.82
C ALA A 18 9.44 6.66 -9.11
N SER A 19 9.70 7.89 -9.58
CA SER A 19 9.14 8.44 -10.81
C SER A 19 9.49 7.62 -12.06
N HIS A 20 10.58 6.85 -12.01
CA HIS A 20 11.03 5.95 -13.09
C HIS A 20 11.61 4.67 -12.47
N PRO A 21 10.77 3.71 -12.01
CA PRO A 21 11.25 2.47 -11.41
C PRO A 21 11.85 1.50 -12.44
N GLY A 22 11.81 1.85 -13.74
CA GLY A 22 12.27 1.02 -14.85
C GLY A 22 11.40 -0.20 -15.10
N ASP A 23 11.77 -1.00 -16.10
CA ASP A 23 11.02 -2.20 -16.50
C ASP A 23 10.92 -3.29 -15.42
N ARG A 24 11.72 -3.17 -14.36
CA ARG A 24 11.76 -4.18 -13.28
C ARG A 24 10.42 -4.32 -12.58
N ILE A 25 9.68 -3.22 -12.35
CA ILE A 25 8.39 -3.25 -11.68
C ILE A 25 7.37 -4.05 -12.51
N TYR A 26 7.34 -3.87 -13.83
CA TYR A 26 6.46 -4.61 -14.74
C TYR A 26 6.88 -6.08 -14.86
N ARG A 27 8.17 -6.36 -14.95
CA ARG A 27 8.66 -7.76 -14.99
C ARG A 27 8.27 -8.54 -13.76
N VAL A 28 8.35 -7.93 -12.56
CA VAL A 28 8.00 -8.60 -11.31
C VAL A 28 6.49 -8.62 -11.10
N ASN A 29 5.82 -7.48 -11.15
CA ASN A 29 4.41 -7.40 -10.78
C ASN A 29 3.50 -8.03 -11.85
N VAL A 30 3.78 -7.78 -13.13
CA VAL A 30 2.96 -8.32 -14.24
C VAL A 30 3.49 -9.67 -14.69
N GLY A 31 4.77 -9.76 -15.04
CA GLY A 31 5.39 -11.01 -15.50
C GLY A 31 5.36 -12.11 -14.44
N GLY A 32 5.68 -11.76 -13.18
CA GLY A 32 5.59 -12.68 -12.05
C GLY A 32 4.18 -13.20 -11.83
N THR A 33 3.18 -12.30 -11.81
CA THR A 33 1.77 -12.71 -11.68
C THR A 33 1.33 -13.63 -12.83
N ASN A 34 1.70 -13.30 -14.08
CA ASN A 34 1.39 -14.16 -15.23
C ASN A 34 2.01 -15.56 -15.11
N ASN A 35 3.23 -15.65 -14.59
CA ASN A 35 3.89 -16.94 -14.33
C ASN A 35 3.14 -17.75 -13.26
N ILE A 36 2.71 -17.11 -12.17
CA ILE A 36 1.90 -17.76 -11.13
C ILE A 36 0.57 -18.26 -11.71
N LEU A 37 -0.14 -17.44 -12.50
CA LEU A 37 -1.40 -17.83 -13.15
C LEU A 37 -1.21 -19.07 -14.03
N ARG A 38 -0.15 -19.11 -14.86
CA ARG A 38 0.17 -20.27 -15.71
C ARG A 38 0.44 -21.52 -14.88
N LEU A 39 1.20 -21.41 -13.78
CA LEU A 39 1.50 -22.52 -12.90
C LEU A 39 0.24 -23.02 -12.17
N CYS A 40 -0.59 -22.10 -11.67
CA CYS A 40 -1.86 -22.44 -11.03
C CYS A 40 -2.78 -23.22 -11.95
N ALA A 41 -2.92 -22.77 -13.20
CA ALA A 41 -3.70 -23.47 -14.22
C ALA A 41 -3.10 -24.84 -14.58
N LYS A 42 -1.78 -24.93 -14.74
CA LYS A 42 -1.07 -26.18 -15.06
C LYS A 42 -1.20 -27.23 -13.95
N CYS A 43 -1.11 -26.81 -12.69
CA CYS A 43 -1.19 -27.72 -11.53
C CYS A 43 -2.63 -28.01 -11.09
N GLY A 44 -3.63 -27.31 -11.63
CA GLY A 44 -5.03 -27.49 -11.25
C GLY A 44 -5.28 -27.17 -9.78
N ILE A 45 -4.69 -26.08 -9.26
CA ILE A 45 -4.84 -25.69 -7.86
C ILE A 45 -6.30 -25.37 -7.49
N GLY A 46 -6.64 -25.54 -6.21
CA GLY A 46 -8.01 -25.31 -5.72
C GLY A 46 -8.38 -23.85 -5.61
N LYS A 47 -7.43 -22.97 -5.26
CA LYS A 47 -7.68 -21.54 -5.04
C LYS A 47 -6.45 -20.69 -5.28
N LEU A 48 -6.65 -19.52 -5.87
CA LEU A 48 -5.67 -18.43 -5.91
C LEU A 48 -6.23 -17.18 -5.24
N VAL A 49 -5.53 -16.61 -4.28
CA VAL A 49 -5.76 -15.26 -3.77
C VAL A 49 -4.63 -14.35 -4.21
N TYR A 50 -4.94 -13.35 -5.01
CA TYR A 50 -3.96 -12.35 -5.45
C TYR A 50 -4.06 -11.11 -4.57
N VAL A 51 -2.94 -10.70 -3.98
CA VAL A 51 -2.85 -9.45 -3.21
C VAL A 51 -2.47 -8.32 -4.15
N SER A 52 -3.47 -7.55 -4.56
CA SER A 52 -3.33 -6.35 -5.37
C SER A 52 -3.05 -5.12 -4.49
N SER A 53 -3.69 -4.00 -4.75
CA SER A 53 -3.66 -2.76 -3.97
C SER A 53 -4.86 -1.91 -4.37
N VAL A 54 -5.34 -1.04 -3.50
CA VAL A 54 -6.34 -0.01 -3.85
C VAL A 54 -5.84 0.93 -4.95
N HIS A 55 -4.52 1.07 -5.13
CA HIS A 55 -3.92 1.84 -6.24
C HIS A 55 -4.19 1.26 -7.63
N ALA A 56 -4.57 -0.02 -7.72
CA ALA A 56 -5.01 -0.62 -8.99
C ALA A 56 -6.41 -0.17 -9.41
N ILE A 57 -7.19 0.40 -8.48
CA ILE A 57 -8.55 0.87 -8.71
C ILE A 57 -8.48 2.33 -9.20
N PRO A 58 -9.17 2.69 -10.28
CA PRO A 58 -9.19 4.06 -10.76
C PRO A 58 -9.69 5.04 -9.71
N GLU A 59 -9.03 6.19 -9.61
CA GLU A 59 -9.46 7.28 -8.76
C GLU A 59 -10.85 7.78 -9.19
N LYS A 60 -11.70 8.03 -8.23
CA LYS A 60 -13.01 8.65 -8.45
C LYS A 60 -12.99 10.12 -7.98
N PRO A 61 -13.96 10.94 -8.46
CA PRO A 61 -14.10 12.31 -7.95
C PRO A 61 -14.20 12.35 -6.43
N GLU A 62 -13.70 13.45 -5.84
CA GLU A 62 -13.72 13.68 -4.38
C GLU A 62 -15.14 13.48 -3.82
N GLY A 63 -15.26 12.74 -2.70
CA GLY A 63 -16.53 12.39 -2.07
C GLY A 63 -17.24 11.18 -2.65
N THR A 64 -16.67 10.53 -3.67
CA THR A 64 -17.21 9.28 -4.22
C THR A 64 -16.54 8.08 -3.58
N GLU A 65 -17.34 7.09 -3.18
CA GLU A 65 -16.84 5.85 -2.60
C GLU A 65 -16.15 4.98 -3.66
N ILE A 66 -14.97 4.45 -3.32
CA ILE A 66 -14.26 3.47 -4.15
C ILE A 66 -14.88 2.09 -3.88
N THR A 67 -15.17 1.38 -4.95
CA THR A 67 -15.78 0.03 -4.91
C THR A 67 -14.95 -0.94 -5.74
N GLU A 68 -15.11 -2.23 -5.49
CA GLU A 68 -14.40 -3.32 -6.18
C GLU A 68 -14.82 -3.48 -7.65
N ASN A 69 -15.98 -2.95 -8.02
CA ASN A 69 -16.51 -3.01 -9.39
C ASN A 69 -15.87 -1.94 -10.26
N ALA A 70 -14.59 -2.13 -10.61
CA ALA A 70 -13.82 -1.22 -11.41
C ALA A 70 -13.32 -1.87 -12.70
N VAL A 71 -13.07 -1.04 -13.71
CA VAL A 71 -12.31 -1.44 -14.90
C VAL A 71 -10.82 -1.26 -14.57
N PHE A 72 -10.08 -2.35 -14.56
CA PHE A 72 -8.64 -2.32 -14.26
C PHE A 72 -7.86 -2.11 -15.55
N SER A 73 -7.40 -0.87 -15.76
CA SER A 73 -6.63 -0.46 -16.92
C SER A 73 -5.51 0.49 -16.51
N PRO A 74 -4.28 0.33 -17.07
CA PRO A 74 -3.15 1.19 -16.74
C PRO A 74 -3.38 2.66 -17.13
N GLU A 75 -4.26 2.95 -18.07
CA GLU A 75 -4.61 4.32 -18.51
C GLU A 75 -5.46 5.07 -17.48
N LEU A 76 -6.15 4.34 -16.60
CA LEU A 76 -7.08 4.90 -15.62
C LEU A 76 -6.43 5.18 -14.26
N VAL A 77 -5.15 4.83 -14.09
CA VAL A 77 -4.42 5.00 -12.84
C VAL A 77 -3.10 5.72 -13.06
N ARG A 78 -2.54 6.33 -12.01
CA ARG A 78 -1.31 7.12 -12.09
C ARG A 78 -0.15 6.39 -11.42
N GLY A 79 1.05 6.56 -11.99
CA GLY A 79 2.28 5.97 -11.50
C GLY A 79 2.49 4.51 -11.91
N ASP A 80 3.75 4.10 -12.08
CA ASP A 80 4.09 2.78 -12.62
C ASP A 80 3.70 1.64 -11.69
N TYR A 81 3.72 1.86 -10.37
CA TYR A 81 3.25 0.89 -9.41
C TYR A 81 1.75 0.59 -9.61
N ALA A 82 0.92 1.63 -9.62
CA ALA A 82 -0.51 1.50 -9.82
C ALA A 82 -0.84 0.84 -11.17
N LYS A 83 -0.18 1.28 -12.26
CA LYS A 83 -0.32 0.69 -13.60
C LYS A 83 0.04 -0.80 -13.61
N SER A 84 1.16 -1.17 -12.99
CA SER A 84 1.59 -2.57 -12.92
C SER A 84 0.59 -3.44 -12.13
N LYS A 85 0.03 -2.91 -11.03
CA LYS A 85 -0.99 -3.59 -10.23
C LYS A 85 -2.33 -3.69 -10.98
N ALA A 86 -2.75 -2.66 -11.71
CA ALA A 86 -3.96 -2.70 -12.54
C ALA A 86 -3.85 -3.76 -13.64
N ILE A 87 -2.74 -3.81 -14.37
CA ILE A 87 -2.50 -4.84 -15.39
C ILE A 87 -2.52 -6.24 -14.77
N ALA A 88 -1.80 -6.45 -13.67
CA ALA A 88 -1.75 -7.75 -13.01
C ALA A 88 -3.15 -8.18 -12.48
N THR A 89 -3.93 -7.24 -11.95
CA THR A 89 -5.30 -7.48 -11.50
C THR A 89 -6.20 -7.90 -12.67
N ALA A 90 -6.11 -7.21 -13.80
CA ALA A 90 -6.86 -7.57 -15.01
C ALA A 90 -6.53 -9.01 -15.48
N LEU A 91 -5.25 -9.40 -15.47
CA LEU A 91 -4.83 -10.76 -15.80
C LEU A 91 -5.44 -11.82 -14.87
N VAL A 92 -5.53 -11.53 -13.56
CA VAL A 92 -6.15 -12.43 -12.58
C VAL A 92 -7.65 -12.58 -12.84
N PHE A 93 -8.37 -11.49 -13.07
CA PHE A 93 -9.80 -11.53 -13.39
C PHE A 93 -10.06 -12.25 -14.73
N ASP A 94 -9.21 -12.05 -15.71
CA ASP A 94 -9.33 -12.78 -17.00
C ASP A 94 -9.05 -14.27 -16.83
N ALA A 95 -8.12 -14.66 -15.96
CA ALA A 95 -7.90 -16.06 -15.62
C ALA A 95 -9.11 -16.66 -14.90
N ALA A 96 -9.74 -15.90 -14.00
CA ALA A 96 -10.98 -16.32 -13.32
C ALA A 96 -12.13 -16.51 -14.30
N LYS A 97 -12.32 -15.61 -15.28
CA LYS A 97 -13.31 -15.78 -16.38
C LYS A 97 -13.05 -17.04 -17.19
N ARG A 98 -11.81 -17.49 -17.31
CA ARG A 98 -11.42 -18.75 -17.98
C ARG A 98 -11.53 -20.00 -17.08
N GLY A 99 -12.07 -19.88 -15.87
CA GLY A 99 -12.36 -20.99 -14.98
C GLY A 99 -11.34 -21.22 -13.86
N LEU A 100 -10.31 -20.37 -13.71
CA LEU A 100 -9.43 -20.44 -12.54
C LEU A 100 -10.19 -19.93 -11.31
N ASN A 101 -10.22 -20.69 -10.22
CA ASN A 101 -10.77 -20.23 -8.96
C ASN A 101 -9.84 -19.18 -8.33
N ALA A 102 -9.92 -17.94 -8.80
CA ALA A 102 -9.09 -16.84 -8.37
C ALA A 102 -9.92 -15.67 -7.84
N SER A 103 -9.48 -15.11 -6.71
CA SER A 103 -10.04 -13.89 -6.11
C SER A 103 -8.92 -12.87 -5.87
N VAL A 104 -9.30 -11.60 -5.74
CA VAL A 104 -8.35 -10.50 -5.54
C VAL A 104 -8.67 -9.78 -4.24
N VAL A 105 -7.66 -9.41 -3.47
CA VAL A 105 -7.79 -8.49 -2.34
C VAL A 105 -7.06 -7.19 -2.65
N PHE A 106 -7.63 -6.06 -2.22
CA PHE A 106 -7.12 -4.72 -2.44
C PHE A 106 -6.84 -4.04 -1.08
N PRO A 107 -5.69 -4.30 -0.46
CA PRO A 107 -5.33 -3.59 0.76
C PRO A 107 -5.13 -2.10 0.49
N SER A 108 -5.53 -1.27 1.45
CA SER A 108 -5.18 0.15 1.52
C SER A 108 -3.74 0.33 2.07
N GLY A 109 -3.42 1.43 2.72
CA GLY A 109 -2.13 1.66 3.34
C GLY A 109 -1.87 0.71 4.50
N ILE A 110 -1.08 -0.31 4.30
CA ILE A 110 -0.80 -1.30 5.35
C ILE A 110 0.15 -0.70 6.39
N ILE A 111 -0.25 -0.77 7.66
CA ILE A 111 0.53 -0.36 8.81
C ILE A 111 0.51 -1.48 9.85
N GLY A 112 1.62 -1.68 10.58
CA GLY A 112 1.63 -2.69 11.64
C GLY A 112 3.02 -3.17 12.01
N PRO A 113 3.11 -4.12 12.94
CA PRO A 113 4.39 -4.68 13.38
C PRO A 113 5.01 -5.57 12.31
N GLY A 114 6.35 -5.70 12.35
CA GLY A 114 7.08 -6.64 11.51
C GLY A 114 7.51 -6.10 10.14
N ASP A 115 7.41 -4.78 9.90
CA ASP A 115 7.91 -4.17 8.66
C ASP A 115 9.44 -4.16 8.63
N SER A 116 10.03 -5.30 8.24
CA SER A 116 11.48 -5.46 8.07
C SER A 116 12.00 -4.73 6.84
N GLY A 117 11.15 -4.49 5.84
CA GLY A 117 11.47 -3.77 4.60
C GLY A 117 11.56 -2.26 4.78
N LYS A 118 11.16 -1.74 5.95
CA LYS A 118 11.10 -0.32 6.27
C LYS A 118 10.35 0.47 5.21
N GLY A 119 9.06 0.17 5.06
CA GLY A 119 8.15 0.89 4.17
C GLY A 119 8.12 2.40 4.46
N SER A 120 7.52 3.17 3.57
CA SER A 120 7.57 4.64 3.62
C SER A 120 7.05 5.20 4.95
N ILE A 121 5.96 4.66 5.50
CA ILE A 121 5.39 5.10 6.79
C ILE A 121 6.33 4.76 7.94
N THR A 122 6.89 3.54 7.96
CA THR A 122 7.88 3.14 8.96
C THR A 122 9.11 4.04 8.92
N ASN A 123 9.64 4.34 7.75
CA ASN A 123 10.76 5.26 7.60
C ASN A 123 10.42 6.68 8.07
N MET A 124 9.23 7.17 7.79
CA MET A 124 8.75 8.48 8.29
C MET A 124 8.69 8.48 9.81
N LEU A 125 8.13 7.44 10.44
CA LEU A 125 8.09 7.32 11.90
C LEU A 125 9.49 7.25 12.50
N LEU A 126 10.40 6.47 11.92
CA LEU A 126 11.79 6.39 12.38
C LEU A 126 12.52 7.74 12.25
N ALA A 127 12.31 8.48 11.15
CA ALA A 127 12.85 9.81 10.98
C ALA A 127 12.29 10.80 12.02
N PHE A 128 10.99 10.71 12.32
CA PHE A 128 10.36 11.48 13.38
C PHE A 128 10.95 11.12 14.76
N LEU A 129 11.04 9.84 15.08
CA LEU A 129 11.58 9.37 16.35
C LEU A 129 13.06 9.73 16.55
N SER A 130 13.83 9.77 15.48
CA SER A 130 15.24 10.21 15.51
C SER A 130 15.43 11.72 15.48
N GLY A 131 14.35 12.53 15.39
CA GLY A 131 14.42 13.99 15.29
C GLY A 131 14.84 14.51 13.92
N LYS A 132 14.86 13.65 12.91
CA LYS A 132 15.25 14.00 11.53
C LYS A 132 14.07 14.43 10.64
N LEU A 133 12.85 14.57 11.21
CA LEU A 133 11.63 15.00 10.50
C LEU A 133 11.17 16.38 11.03
N PRO A 134 11.77 17.49 10.59
CA PRO A 134 11.33 18.82 11.03
C PRO A 134 10.04 19.28 10.34
N VAL A 135 9.74 18.72 9.17
CA VAL A 135 8.62 19.13 8.33
C VAL A 135 7.88 17.90 7.81
N ALA A 136 6.56 17.95 7.82
CA ALA A 136 5.68 16.97 7.19
C ALA A 136 4.67 17.68 6.28
N VAL A 137 4.00 16.94 5.41
CA VAL A 137 2.99 17.50 4.51
C VAL A 137 1.59 17.28 5.09
N LYS A 138 0.67 18.22 4.86
CA LYS A 138 -0.73 18.05 5.21
C LYS A 138 -1.37 17.06 4.25
N GLY A 139 -1.98 16.02 4.78
CA GLY A 139 -2.70 15.01 4.04
C GLY A 139 -2.79 13.73 4.84
N GLY A 140 -3.49 12.75 4.32
CA GLY A 140 -3.70 11.46 4.98
C GLY A 140 -4.06 10.39 3.97
N TYR A 141 -4.19 9.20 4.48
CA TYR A 141 -4.49 8.01 3.70
C TYR A 141 -5.39 7.08 4.52
N ASP A 142 -6.08 6.16 3.86
CA ASP A 142 -6.73 5.06 4.55
C ASP A 142 -5.70 4.03 4.96
N PHE A 143 -5.61 3.73 6.25
CA PHE A 143 -4.66 2.75 6.80
C PHE A 143 -5.39 1.56 7.37
N VAL A 144 -4.84 0.37 7.11
CA VAL A 144 -5.33 -0.91 7.63
C VAL A 144 -4.22 -1.63 8.39
N ASP A 145 -4.55 -2.27 9.50
CA ASP A 145 -3.59 -3.08 10.26
C ASP A 145 -3.20 -4.33 9.46
N VAL A 146 -1.91 -4.63 9.42
CA VAL A 146 -1.37 -5.80 8.71
C VAL A 146 -2.01 -7.13 9.17
N ARG A 147 -2.47 -7.20 10.43
CA ARG A 147 -3.15 -8.39 10.97
C ARG A 147 -4.56 -8.52 10.43
N ASP A 148 -5.26 -7.40 10.22
CA ASP A 148 -6.57 -7.37 9.59
C ASP A 148 -6.46 -7.71 8.10
N VAL A 149 -5.40 -7.24 7.44
CA VAL A 149 -5.08 -7.66 6.07
C VAL A 149 -4.84 -9.17 6.01
N ALA A 150 -4.05 -9.73 6.92
CA ALA A 150 -3.80 -11.17 6.97
C ALA A 150 -5.09 -11.97 7.20
N SER A 151 -5.95 -11.50 8.12
CA SER A 151 -7.26 -12.09 8.39
C SER A 151 -8.17 -12.02 7.16
N GLY A 152 -8.20 -10.87 6.47
CA GLY A 152 -8.97 -10.69 5.23
C GLY A 152 -8.48 -11.58 4.09
N ILE A 153 -7.16 -11.76 3.95
CA ILE A 153 -6.57 -12.69 2.97
C ILE A 153 -6.99 -14.13 3.29
N THR A 154 -6.94 -14.53 4.56
CA THR A 154 -7.34 -15.86 5.00
C THR A 154 -8.83 -16.09 4.74
N ALA A 155 -9.69 -15.15 5.11
CA ALA A 155 -11.11 -15.22 4.82
C ALA A 155 -11.40 -15.29 3.31
N CYS A 156 -10.64 -14.56 2.49
CA CYS A 156 -10.75 -14.64 1.03
C CYS A 156 -10.29 -16.00 0.50
N ALA A 157 -9.28 -16.64 1.10
CA ALA A 157 -8.85 -17.98 0.73
C ALA A 157 -9.94 -19.02 1.00
N GLU A 158 -10.65 -18.89 2.12
CA GLU A 158 -11.71 -19.83 2.56
C GLU A 158 -13.05 -19.58 1.85
N HIS A 159 -13.45 -18.30 1.74
CA HIS A 159 -14.81 -17.93 1.35
C HIS A 159 -14.90 -17.05 0.10
N GLY A 160 -13.76 -16.55 -0.42
CA GLY A 160 -13.76 -15.65 -1.56
C GLY A 160 -14.34 -16.29 -2.82
N LEU A 161 -15.18 -15.56 -3.54
CA LEU A 161 -15.82 -16.02 -4.77
C LEU A 161 -14.87 -15.82 -5.97
N PRO A 162 -14.84 -16.80 -6.92
CA PRO A 162 -14.05 -16.65 -8.14
C PRO A 162 -14.45 -15.40 -8.92
N GLY A 163 -13.46 -14.64 -9.39
CA GLY A 163 -13.71 -13.42 -10.16
C GLY A 163 -14.19 -12.23 -9.33
N HIS A 164 -14.14 -12.30 -7.99
CA HIS A 164 -14.50 -11.19 -7.13
C HIS A 164 -13.26 -10.54 -6.51
N GLY A 165 -13.40 -9.23 -6.26
CA GLY A 165 -12.44 -8.42 -5.53
C GLY A 165 -12.96 -8.04 -4.15
N TYR A 166 -12.05 -7.77 -3.20
CA TYR A 166 -12.39 -7.38 -1.82
C TYR A 166 -11.44 -6.30 -1.36
N ILE A 167 -11.96 -5.11 -1.05
CA ILE A 167 -11.17 -4.01 -0.49
C ILE A 167 -10.93 -4.30 0.99
N LEU A 168 -9.65 -4.27 1.39
CA LEU A 168 -9.25 -4.39 2.78
C LEU A 168 -8.81 -3.01 3.28
N SER A 169 -9.78 -2.23 3.76
CA SER A 169 -9.57 -0.89 4.31
C SER A 169 -9.71 -0.89 5.83
N GLY A 170 -9.18 0.14 6.45
CA GLY A 170 -9.30 0.37 7.89
C GLY A 170 -9.87 1.75 8.16
N HIS A 171 -9.01 2.71 8.51
CA HIS A 171 -9.43 4.04 8.87
C HIS A 171 -8.57 5.10 8.18
N TYR A 172 -9.20 6.18 7.74
CA TYR A 172 -8.48 7.35 7.30
C TYR A 172 -7.74 7.98 8.47
N ALA A 173 -6.44 8.23 8.30
CA ALA A 173 -5.63 8.98 9.24
C ALA A 173 -4.76 10.00 8.50
N SER A 174 -4.69 11.23 9.01
CA SER A 174 -3.72 12.18 8.50
C SER A 174 -2.32 11.86 9.03
N ILE A 175 -1.30 12.34 8.33
CA ILE A 175 0.09 12.23 8.83
C ILE A 175 0.24 12.92 10.19
N ARG A 176 -0.52 14.02 10.40
CA ARG A 176 -0.55 14.69 11.69
C ARG A 176 -1.05 13.75 12.79
N ASP A 177 -2.15 13.03 12.55
CA ASP A 177 -2.73 12.11 13.53
C ASP A 177 -1.75 11.00 13.91
N ILE A 178 -1.07 10.43 12.91
CA ILE A 178 -0.05 9.40 13.13
C ILE A 178 1.11 9.94 13.98
N LEU A 179 1.63 11.14 13.67
CA LEU A 179 2.75 11.72 14.39
C LEU A 179 2.33 12.18 15.80
N GLU A 180 1.14 12.74 15.98
CA GLU A 180 0.62 13.12 17.31
C GLU A 180 0.35 11.89 18.17
N ALA A 181 -0.17 10.81 17.60
CA ALA A 181 -0.32 9.56 18.32
C ALA A 181 1.05 8.98 18.75
N ALA A 182 2.06 9.03 17.88
CA ALA A 182 3.43 8.63 18.25
C ALA A 182 4.02 9.50 19.37
N LYS A 183 3.80 10.82 19.31
CA LYS A 183 4.20 11.75 20.40
C LYS A 183 3.57 11.35 21.74
N LYS A 184 2.24 11.15 21.72
CA LYS A 184 1.47 10.82 22.94
C LYS A 184 1.95 9.51 23.53
N THR A 185 2.10 8.46 22.70
CA THR A 185 2.49 7.12 23.15
C THR A 185 3.89 7.08 23.75
N LEU A 186 4.82 7.88 23.20
CA LEU A 186 6.22 7.89 23.62
C LEU A 186 6.59 9.08 24.50
N ASN A 187 5.62 9.92 24.87
CA ASN A 187 5.82 11.15 25.66
C ASN A 187 6.92 12.06 25.05
N LEU A 188 6.89 12.25 23.73
CA LEU A 188 7.90 13.03 23.02
C LEU A 188 7.49 14.50 22.92
N ARG A 189 8.44 15.41 23.24
CA ARG A 189 8.27 16.86 23.06
C ARG A 189 8.93 17.34 21.77
N ARG A 190 8.43 16.90 20.62
CA ARG A 190 8.96 17.29 19.31
C ARG A 190 7.97 18.09 18.51
N ALA A 191 8.44 19.21 17.95
CA ALA A 191 7.64 20.01 17.01
C ALA A 191 7.89 19.54 15.58
N VAL A 192 6.82 19.41 14.80
CA VAL A 192 6.86 19.17 13.35
C VAL A 192 6.02 20.27 12.69
N SER A 193 6.57 20.91 11.69
CA SER A 193 5.84 21.88 10.87
C SER A 193 5.09 21.18 9.76
N TYR A 194 3.84 21.57 9.49
CA TYR A 194 3.02 20.94 8.45
C TYR A 194 2.81 21.89 7.28
N LEU A 195 3.35 21.55 6.11
CA LEU A 195 3.22 22.36 4.90
C LEU A 195 2.04 21.87 4.04
N PRO A 196 1.33 22.80 3.37
CA PRO A 196 0.36 22.44 2.34
C PRO A 196 1.02 21.66 1.20
N ILE A 197 0.27 20.74 0.58
CA ILE A 197 0.78 19.85 -0.49
C ILE A 197 1.31 20.62 -1.72
N CYS A 198 0.76 21.83 -1.99
CA CYS A 198 1.24 22.68 -3.08
C CYS A 198 2.72 23.08 -2.92
N PHE A 199 3.18 23.31 -1.69
CA PHE A 199 4.59 23.59 -1.41
C PHE A 199 5.48 22.36 -1.56
N ALA A 200 4.97 21.16 -1.22
CA ALA A 200 5.70 19.92 -1.40
C ALA A 200 6.06 19.68 -2.87
N LYS A 201 5.14 19.96 -3.80
CA LYS A 201 5.36 19.83 -5.25
C LYS A 201 6.47 20.73 -5.80
N VAL A 202 6.69 21.89 -5.19
CA VAL A 202 7.75 22.83 -5.59
C VAL A 202 9.09 22.45 -4.96
N VAL A 203 9.05 21.96 -3.71
CA VAL A 203 10.28 21.68 -2.95
C VAL A 203 10.82 20.27 -3.25
N ALA A 204 9.97 19.31 -3.56
CA ALA A 204 10.36 17.92 -3.82
C ALA A 204 11.44 17.78 -4.93
N PRO A 205 11.29 18.39 -6.12
CA PRO A 205 12.31 18.28 -7.18
C PRO A 205 13.65 18.91 -6.81
N ILE A 206 13.62 20.01 -6.04
CA ILE A 206 14.84 20.71 -5.57
C ILE A 206 15.56 19.82 -4.54
N TYR A 207 14.79 19.21 -3.64
CA TYR A 207 15.30 18.32 -2.60
C TYR A 207 15.84 17.01 -3.17
N GLU A 208 15.18 16.42 -4.17
CA GLU A 208 15.67 15.24 -4.89
C GLU A 208 17.05 15.50 -5.55
N ARG A 209 17.22 16.66 -6.15
CA ARG A 209 18.49 17.05 -6.79
C ARG A 209 19.63 17.26 -5.77
N TRP A 210 19.30 17.63 -4.53
CA TRP A 210 20.26 17.84 -3.43
C TRP A 210 20.54 16.56 -2.64
N SER A 211 19.57 15.68 -2.52
CA SER A 211 19.61 14.45 -1.70
C SER A 211 20.44 13.32 -2.32
N PHE A 212 20.92 13.45 -3.55
CA PHE A 212 21.80 12.46 -4.19
C PHE A 212 23.12 12.23 -3.44
N LYS A 213 23.42 13.01 -2.40
CA LYS A 213 24.63 12.91 -1.56
C LYS A 213 24.37 12.60 -0.07
N SER A 214 23.15 12.45 0.38
CA SER A 214 22.84 12.17 1.78
C SER A 214 21.90 10.99 1.90
N GLU A 215 22.18 10.08 2.84
CA GLU A 215 21.35 8.91 3.21
C GLU A 215 19.99 9.28 3.85
N ILE A 216 19.46 10.48 3.58
CA ILE A 216 18.12 10.86 4.05
C ILE A 216 17.13 10.16 3.14
N PRO A 217 16.24 9.30 3.71
CA PRO A 217 15.25 8.59 2.93
C PRO A 217 14.42 9.55 2.10
N SER A 218 14.01 9.12 0.93
CA SER A 218 13.13 9.81 -0.01
C SER A 218 11.72 10.04 0.56
N LEU A 219 11.62 10.68 1.72
CA LEU A 219 10.37 11.02 2.39
C LEU A 219 9.48 11.90 1.50
N PHE A 220 10.06 12.69 0.60
CA PHE A 220 9.32 13.51 -0.34
C PHE A 220 8.80 12.75 -1.57
N ARG A 221 9.38 11.60 -1.94
CA ARG A 221 8.87 10.78 -3.05
C ARG A 221 7.53 10.11 -2.76
N PHE A 222 7.26 9.84 -1.48
CA PHE A 222 5.98 9.30 -1.03
C PHE A 222 4.80 10.27 -1.28
N TRP A 223 5.10 11.56 -1.47
CA TRP A 223 4.12 12.62 -1.48
C TRP A 223 3.54 12.95 -2.85
N ASP A 224 4.22 12.57 -3.95
CA ASP A 224 3.83 13.04 -5.27
C ASP A 224 2.69 12.24 -5.92
N ASP A 225 2.61 10.92 -5.71
CA ASP A 225 1.66 10.07 -6.43
C ASP A 225 0.56 9.47 -5.53
N GLU A 226 0.81 9.21 -4.26
CA GLU A 226 -0.12 8.47 -3.39
C GLU A 226 -1.08 9.36 -2.60
N MET A 227 -0.72 10.59 -2.28
CA MET A 227 -1.54 11.45 -1.43
C MET A 227 -2.61 12.28 -2.15
N LEU A 228 -2.64 12.29 -3.46
CA LEU A 228 -3.70 12.98 -4.21
C LEU A 228 -5.01 12.18 -4.23
N ALA A 229 -4.96 10.89 -3.94
CA ALA A 229 -6.10 9.98 -4.08
C ALA A 229 -7.07 9.98 -2.89
N CYS A 230 -6.67 10.48 -1.72
CA CYS A 230 -7.50 10.32 -0.52
C CYS A 230 -7.69 11.64 0.25
N LYS A 231 -8.76 12.35 -0.05
CA LYS A 231 -9.24 13.51 0.73
C LYS A 231 -10.53 13.19 1.45
N ARG A 232 -10.46 13.33 2.79
CA ARG A 232 -11.50 13.50 3.81
C ARG A 232 -12.36 12.32 4.25
N ARG A 233 -12.24 12.05 5.54
CA ARG A 233 -13.37 11.96 6.49
C ARG A 233 -12.91 12.44 7.87
N ASP A 234 -13.84 13.10 8.57
CA ASP A 234 -13.64 13.72 9.88
C ASP A 234 -13.49 12.67 10.99
N GLU A 235 -12.64 12.98 11.97
CA GLU A 235 -12.40 12.28 13.24
C GLU A 235 -12.16 10.76 13.20
N VAL A 236 -10.88 10.37 13.19
CA VAL A 236 -10.46 9.00 13.39
C VAL A 236 -9.53 8.90 14.61
N VAL A 237 -9.96 8.11 15.57
CA VAL A 237 -9.12 7.68 16.69
C VAL A 237 -8.36 6.43 16.25
N LEU A 238 -7.06 6.57 15.96
CA LEU A 238 -6.20 5.39 15.78
C LEU A 238 -6.16 4.60 17.07
N PRO A 239 -6.40 3.28 17.07
CA PRO A 239 -6.26 2.47 18.26
C PRO A 239 -4.85 2.61 18.83
N GLU A 240 -4.72 3.06 20.08
CA GLU A 240 -3.41 3.23 20.76
C GLU A 240 -2.54 1.97 20.72
N ILE A 241 -3.17 0.80 20.63
CA ILE A 241 -2.55 -0.52 20.57
C ILE A 241 -1.69 -0.73 19.31
N VAL A 242 -2.09 -0.19 18.14
CA VAL A 242 -1.36 -0.36 16.88
C VAL A 242 -0.05 0.40 16.91
N LEU A 243 -0.07 1.65 17.34
CA LEU A 243 1.12 2.51 17.42
C LEU A 243 2.12 2.05 18.47
N SER A 244 1.65 1.60 19.64
CA SER A 244 2.54 1.11 20.71
C SER A 244 3.35 -0.13 20.29
N LYS A 245 2.77 -1.03 19.48
CA LYS A 245 3.46 -2.23 18.96
C LYS A 245 4.41 -1.93 17.80
N ILE A 246 4.08 -1.01 16.90
CA ILE A 246 4.98 -0.58 15.83
C ILE A 246 6.24 0.03 16.42
N VAL A 247 6.09 0.89 17.42
CA VAL A 247 7.18 1.61 18.04
C VAL A 247 8.07 0.68 18.87
N ARG A 248 7.52 -0.22 19.69
CA ARG A 248 8.32 -1.18 20.48
C ARG A 248 9.20 -2.05 19.62
N ASN A 249 8.67 -2.65 18.53
CA ASN A 249 9.46 -3.52 17.66
C ASN A 249 10.56 -2.79 16.86
N SER A 250 10.52 -1.47 16.77
CA SER A 250 11.54 -0.66 16.09
C SER A 250 12.71 -0.25 16.98
N TYR A 251 12.55 -0.36 18.31
CA TYR A 251 13.59 -0.02 19.31
C TYR A 251 14.40 -1.22 19.81
N ASP A 252 13.86 -2.43 19.68
CA ASP A 252 14.49 -3.68 20.20
C ASP A 252 15.46 -4.33 19.19
N ARG A 253 15.98 -3.55 18.21
CA ARG A 253 16.99 -4.02 17.24
C ARG A 253 18.12 -3.02 17.05
#